data_de774342ec11347a27c201048e0b641d
#
_entry.id   de774342ec11347a27c201048e0b641d
#
_cell.length_a   1.000
_cell.length_b   1.000
_cell.length_c   1.000
_cell.angle_alpha   90.00
_cell.angle_beta   90.00
_cell.angle_gamma   90.00
#
_symmetry.space_group_name_H-M   'P 1'
#
loop_
_entity.id
_entity.type
_entity.pdbx_description
1 polymer ?
#
loop_
_entity_poly.entity_id
_entity_poly.type
_entity_poly.pdbx_seq_one_letter_code
_entity_poly.pdbx_strand_id
1 'polypeptide(L)'
;MGSEMCIRDRVETFYNITKQHFIGKPAASLSIAKIQTVALSLGDKSFAMTPLLVTLADLAALTEHTELLLEGQSNLLNYREFESNAYELMEFLRRSEPLSQVFKKYTEKKGTEDTPNVLIGRENLFRELQNSSMIFGEYKVGGRDSGTIGIIGPTRLDYSRLIPSLKYLTDIVSRILSHNIDD
;
A
#
# COMPACT_ATOMS: atom_id res chain seq x y z
N MET A 1 -43.33 21.66 -6.99
CA MET A 1 -42.17 22.56 -6.93
C MET A 1 -41.27 22.35 -5.73
N GLY A 2 -41.70 21.70 -4.62
CA GLY A 2 -40.86 21.49 -3.42
C GLY A 2 -39.83 20.32 -3.55
N SER A 3 -40.07 19.34 -4.41
CA SER A 3 -39.28 18.12 -4.48
C SER A 3 -37.94 18.30 -5.23
N GLU A 4 -37.89 19.04 -6.32
CA GLU A 4 -36.69 19.27 -7.13
C GLU A 4 -35.66 20.16 -6.41
N MET A 5 -36.12 21.20 -5.70
CA MET A 5 -35.23 22.05 -4.91
C MET A 5 -34.57 21.29 -3.77
N CYS A 6 -35.27 20.31 -3.18
CA CYS A 6 -34.76 19.48 -2.11
C CYS A 6 -33.68 18.46 -2.61
N ILE A 7 -33.83 17.94 -3.84
CA ILE A 7 -32.85 17.03 -4.43
C ILE A 7 -31.58 17.79 -4.80
N ARG A 8 -31.70 18.93 -5.43
CA ARG A 8 -30.56 19.78 -5.84
C ARG A 8 -29.75 20.23 -4.62
N ASP A 9 -30.39 20.66 -3.56
CA ASP A 9 -29.76 21.05 -2.29
C ASP A 9 -29.00 19.87 -1.63
N ARG A 10 -29.55 18.65 -1.72
CA ARG A 10 -28.89 17.45 -1.22
C ARG A 10 -27.63 17.11 -2.04
N VAL A 11 -27.73 17.17 -3.36
CA VAL A 11 -26.58 16.90 -4.25
C VAL A 11 -25.46 17.91 -4.04
N GLU A 12 -25.80 19.20 -3.93
CA GLU A 12 -24.83 20.26 -3.67
C GLU A 12 -24.15 20.11 -2.31
N THR A 13 -24.93 19.80 -1.28
CA THR A 13 -24.39 19.51 0.05
C THR A 13 -23.44 18.32 0.03
N PHE A 14 -23.83 17.23 -0.62
CA PHE A 14 -22.99 16.03 -0.76
C PHE A 14 -21.69 16.35 -1.49
N TYR A 15 -21.78 17.06 -2.63
CA TYR A 15 -20.61 17.46 -3.41
C TYR A 15 -19.62 18.29 -2.59
N ASN A 16 -20.11 19.29 -1.86
CA ASN A 16 -19.28 20.18 -1.05
C ASN A 16 -18.58 19.42 0.09
N ILE A 17 -19.30 18.52 0.77
CA ILE A 17 -18.72 17.69 1.83
C ILE A 17 -17.71 16.70 1.24
N THR A 18 -18.04 16.05 0.15
CA THR A 18 -17.11 15.12 -0.52
C THR A 18 -15.86 15.85 -0.99
N LYS A 19 -16.01 17.03 -1.57
CA LYS A 19 -14.88 17.87 -1.99
C LYS A 19 -13.98 18.24 -0.82
N GLN A 20 -14.53 18.62 0.30
CA GLN A 20 -13.77 19.03 1.48
C GLN A 20 -13.06 17.87 2.18
N HIS A 21 -13.70 16.70 2.24
CA HIS A 21 -13.21 15.58 3.05
C HIS A 21 -12.45 14.52 2.27
N PHE A 22 -12.70 14.37 0.97
CA PHE A 22 -12.19 13.24 0.19
C PHE A 22 -11.39 13.62 -1.05
N ILE A 23 -11.74 14.70 -1.78
CA ILE A 23 -11.01 15.05 -2.99
C ILE A 23 -9.56 15.44 -2.67
N GLY A 24 -8.62 14.82 -3.40
CA GLY A 24 -7.18 15.06 -3.22
C GLY A 24 -6.56 14.34 -2.04
N LYS A 25 -7.31 13.47 -1.34
CA LYS A 25 -6.78 12.64 -0.25
C LYS A 25 -6.61 11.19 -0.71
N PRO A 26 -5.63 10.46 -0.15
CA PRO A 26 -5.45 9.04 -0.48
C PRO A 26 -6.69 8.21 -0.10
N ALA A 27 -6.97 7.15 -0.87
CA ALA A 27 -8.10 6.25 -0.65
C ALA A 27 -8.11 5.67 0.78
N ALA A 28 -6.93 5.35 1.33
CA ALA A 28 -6.75 4.90 2.72
C ALA A 28 -7.33 5.86 3.78
N SER A 29 -7.55 7.14 3.44
CA SER A 29 -8.20 8.10 4.34
C SER A 29 -9.71 7.92 4.43
N LEU A 30 -10.34 7.14 3.56
CA LEU A 30 -11.78 6.84 3.53
C LEU A 30 -12.15 5.71 4.50
N SER A 31 -11.66 5.76 5.72
CA SER A 31 -12.01 4.78 6.75
C SER A 31 -13.48 4.89 7.19
N ILE A 32 -14.03 3.78 7.71
CA ILE A 32 -15.39 3.73 8.28
C ILE A 32 -15.59 4.82 9.33
N ALA A 33 -14.61 5.08 10.19
CA ALA A 33 -14.65 6.12 11.19
C ALA A 33 -14.81 7.53 10.57
N LYS A 34 -14.11 7.79 9.47
CA LYS A 34 -14.22 9.05 8.74
C LYS A 34 -15.59 9.22 8.08
N ILE A 35 -16.12 8.15 7.52
CA ILE A 35 -17.46 8.13 6.94
C ILE A 35 -18.52 8.40 7.98
N GLN A 36 -18.42 7.80 9.16
CA GLN A 36 -19.32 8.08 10.28
C GLN A 36 -19.25 9.56 10.69
N THR A 37 -18.04 10.14 10.77
CA THR A 37 -17.87 11.56 11.07
C THR A 37 -18.56 12.46 10.03
N VAL A 38 -18.39 12.13 8.75
CA VAL A 38 -19.02 12.84 7.64
C VAL A 38 -20.55 12.66 7.66
N ALA A 39 -21.05 11.45 7.93
CA ALA A 39 -22.47 11.18 8.07
C ALA A 39 -23.10 11.99 9.21
N LEU A 40 -22.41 12.12 10.35
CA LEU A 40 -22.85 12.97 11.46
C LEU A 40 -22.92 14.46 11.06
N SER A 41 -21.99 14.94 10.25
CA SER A 41 -21.98 16.33 9.78
C SER A 41 -23.10 16.64 8.78
N LEU A 42 -23.69 15.61 8.15
CA LEU A 42 -24.84 15.74 7.25
C LEU A 42 -26.18 15.95 7.97
N GLY A 43 -26.26 15.65 9.27
CA GLY A 43 -27.50 15.78 10.05
C GLY A 43 -28.65 14.98 9.44
N ASP A 44 -29.82 15.65 9.27
CA ASP A 44 -31.03 15.01 8.72
C ASP A 44 -30.87 14.49 7.27
N LYS A 45 -29.88 15.01 6.54
CA LYS A 45 -29.56 14.55 5.17
C LYS A 45 -28.75 13.25 5.13
N SER A 46 -28.23 12.80 6.27
CA SER A 46 -27.36 11.62 6.39
C SER A 46 -28.01 10.35 5.87
N PHE A 47 -29.30 10.13 6.18
CA PHE A 47 -30.04 8.94 5.78
C PHE A 47 -30.04 8.72 4.26
N ALA A 48 -30.23 9.77 3.47
CA ALA A 48 -30.24 9.68 2.02
C ALA A 48 -28.82 9.54 1.40
N MET A 49 -27.78 10.01 2.12
CA MET A 49 -26.41 10.06 1.62
C MET A 49 -25.54 8.90 2.14
N THR A 50 -25.94 8.24 3.22
CA THR A 50 -25.21 7.11 3.80
C THR A 50 -24.90 5.98 2.77
N PRO A 51 -25.82 5.53 1.91
CA PRO A 51 -25.51 4.52 0.92
C PRO A 51 -24.37 4.93 -0.02
N LEU A 52 -24.33 6.19 -0.45
CA LEU A 52 -23.25 6.71 -1.32
C LEU A 52 -21.91 6.74 -0.57
N LEU A 53 -21.89 7.14 0.69
CA LEU A 53 -20.70 7.15 1.51
C LEU A 53 -20.17 5.73 1.77
N VAL A 54 -21.06 4.78 2.01
CA VAL A 54 -20.69 3.36 2.16
C VAL A 54 -20.09 2.81 0.87
N THR A 55 -20.73 3.07 -0.28
CA THR A 55 -20.18 2.65 -1.57
C THR A 55 -18.80 3.26 -1.84
N LEU A 56 -18.58 4.50 -1.47
CA LEU A 56 -17.25 5.13 -1.56
C LEU A 56 -16.22 4.44 -0.67
N ALA A 57 -16.63 4.00 0.55
CA ALA A 57 -15.74 3.23 1.42
C ALA A 57 -15.41 1.86 0.85
N ASP A 58 -16.40 1.17 0.31
CA ASP A 58 -16.21 -0.14 -0.30
C ASP A 58 -15.26 -0.03 -1.51
N LEU A 59 -15.45 1.00 -2.35
CA LEU A 59 -14.55 1.28 -3.47
C LEU A 59 -13.13 1.61 -2.99
N ALA A 60 -12.99 2.40 -1.94
CA ALA A 60 -11.69 2.72 -1.36
C ALA A 60 -11.00 1.48 -0.78
N ALA A 61 -11.75 0.60 -0.10
CA ALA A 61 -11.24 -0.67 0.41
C ALA A 61 -10.76 -1.60 -0.71
N LEU A 62 -11.45 -1.60 -1.87
CA LEU A 62 -11.00 -2.35 -3.04
C LEU A 62 -9.66 -1.82 -3.60
N THR A 63 -9.39 -0.53 -3.48
CA THR A 63 -8.11 0.05 -3.91
C THR A 63 -6.96 -0.20 -2.93
N GLU A 64 -7.26 -0.62 -1.70
CA GLU A 64 -6.26 -1.00 -0.70
C GLU A 64 -5.73 -2.43 -0.88
N HIS A 65 -6.31 -3.22 -1.78
CA HIS A 65 -5.78 -4.54 -2.09
C HIS A 65 -4.39 -4.40 -2.71
N THR A 66 -3.39 -4.72 -1.90
CA THR A 66 -2.02 -4.80 -2.37
C THR A 66 -1.86 -6.11 -3.14
N GLU A 67 -1.67 -6.03 -4.44
CA GLU A 67 -1.30 -7.18 -5.24
C GLU A 67 0.20 -7.45 -5.03
N LEU A 68 0.53 -8.66 -4.60
CA LEU A 68 1.89 -9.11 -4.41
C LEU A 68 2.27 -10.06 -5.54
N LEU A 69 3.19 -9.63 -6.38
CA LEU A 69 3.87 -10.52 -7.34
C LEU A 69 5.16 -11.00 -6.70
N LEU A 70 5.32 -12.31 -6.59
CA LEU A 70 6.49 -12.93 -6.01
C LEU A 70 7.08 -13.94 -6.99
N GLU A 71 8.34 -13.76 -7.33
CA GLU A 71 9.06 -14.61 -8.27
C GLU A 71 10.35 -15.16 -7.64
N GLY A 72 10.74 -16.35 -8.04
CA GLY A 72 12.01 -16.95 -7.62
C GLY A 72 12.01 -17.54 -6.21
N GLN A 73 10.86 -17.80 -5.59
CA GLN A 73 10.77 -18.38 -4.24
C GLN A 73 11.54 -19.69 -4.13
N SER A 74 11.51 -20.52 -5.17
CA SER A 74 12.25 -21.80 -5.21
C SER A 74 13.76 -21.62 -5.07
N ASN A 75 14.31 -20.46 -5.46
CA ASN A 75 15.74 -20.18 -5.32
C ASN A 75 16.16 -20.08 -3.86
N LEU A 76 15.25 -19.73 -2.96
CA LEU A 76 15.53 -19.67 -1.52
C LEU A 76 15.88 -21.06 -0.96
N LEU A 77 15.32 -22.13 -1.54
CA LEU A 77 15.57 -23.51 -1.11
C LEU A 77 17.01 -23.98 -1.40
N ASN A 78 17.75 -23.27 -2.23
CA ASN A 78 19.16 -23.56 -2.50
C ASN A 78 20.10 -23.09 -1.38
N TYR A 79 19.59 -22.35 -0.40
CA TYR A 79 20.38 -21.83 0.70
C TYR A 79 20.17 -22.64 1.99
N ARG A 80 21.26 -23.08 2.61
CA ARG A 80 21.24 -23.87 3.85
C ARG A 80 20.54 -23.18 5.00
N GLU A 81 20.55 -21.86 5.04
CA GLU A 81 19.92 -21.04 6.06
C GLU A 81 18.40 -21.29 6.16
N PHE A 82 17.79 -21.79 5.09
CA PHE A 82 16.35 -22.05 5.04
C PHE A 82 15.97 -23.53 5.23
N GLU A 83 16.93 -24.45 5.26
CA GLU A 83 16.65 -25.90 5.40
C GLU A 83 15.73 -26.23 6.58
N SER A 84 15.92 -25.55 7.72
CA SER A 84 15.16 -25.81 8.95
C SER A 84 13.75 -25.22 8.98
N ASN A 85 13.45 -24.23 8.14
CA ASN A 85 12.16 -23.52 8.11
C ASN A 85 11.61 -23.30 6.68
N ALA A 86 12.06 -24.09 5.73
CA ALA A 86 11.69 -23.94 4.32
C ALA A 86 10.18 -23.96 4.09
N TYR A 87 9.48 -24.89 4.74
CA TYR A 87 8.03 -25.01 4.61
C TYR A 87 7.31 -23.79 5.16
N GLU A 88 7.66 -23.35 6.37
CA GLU A 88 7.04 -22.19 7.05
C GLU A 88 7.31 -20.92 6.24
N LEU A 89 8.53 -20.75 5.71
CA LEU A 89 8.87 -19.61 4.87
C LEU A 89 8.05 -19.61 3.57
N MET A 90 7.94 -20.75 2.87
CA MET A 90 7.16 -20.84 1.63
C MET A 90 5.67 -20.59 1.87
N GLU A 91 5.11 -21.14 2.94
CA GLU A 91 3.72 -20.91 3.32
C GLU A 91 3.46 -19.43 3.70
N PHE A 92 4.43 -18.81 4.38
CA PHE A 92 4.39 -17.38 4.69
C PHE A 92 4.42 -16.52 3.42
N LEU A 93 5.36 -16.81 2.51
CA LEU A 93 5.52 -16.06 1.25
C LEU A 93 4.32 -16.21 0.30
N ARG A 94 3.58 -17.30 0.42
CA ARG A 94 2.35 -17.51 -0.35
C ARG A 94 1.22 -16.54 0.05
N ARG A 95 1.30 -15.96 1.24
CA ARG A 95 0.32 -14.98 1.75
C ARG A 95 0.80 -13.57 1.47
N SER A 96 0.04 -12.81 0.68
CA SER A 96 0.39 -11.43 0.34
C SER A 96 0.29 -10.46 1.53
N GLU A 97 -0.68 -10.67 2.40
CA GLU A 97 -1.03 -9.72 3.46
C GLU A 97 0.09 -9.47 4.50
N PRO A 98 0.81 -10.48 5.03
CA PRO A 98 1.88 -10.21 5.99
C PRO A 98 3.00 -9.35 5.42
N LEU A 99 3.40 -9.59 4.15
CA LEU A 99 4.44 -8.80 3.49
C LEU A 99 4.00 -7.35 3.24
N SER A 100 2.76 -7.15 2.83
CA SER A 100 2.22 -5.78 2.66
C SER A 100 2.19 -5.00 3.97
N GLN A 101 1.94 -5.65 5.11
CA GLN A 101 2.05 -5.01 6.43
C GLN A 101 3.49 -4.60 6.76
N VAL A 102 4.48 -5.43 6.42
CA VAL A 102 5.90 -5.07 6.58
C VAL A 102 6.20 -3.81 5.78
N PHE A 103 5.85 -3.80 4.50
CA PHE A 103 6.11 -2.67 3.63
C PHE A 103 5.44 -1.39 4.16
N LYS A 104 4.14 -1.40 4.43
CA LYS A 104 3.41 -0.25 4.99
C LYS A 104 4.09 0.31 6.24
N LYS A 105 4.45 -0.54 7.21
CA LYS A 105 5.05 -0.10 8.47
C LYS A 105 6.38 0.62 8.30
N TYR A 106 7.21 0.16 7.37
CA TYR A 106 8.55 0.74 7.19
C TYR A 106 8.55 1.91 6.22
N THR A 107 7.60 1.96 5.30
CA THR A 107 7.38 3.07 4.37
C THR A 107 6.87 4.32 5.09
N GLU A 108 5.88 4.15 5.98
CA GLU A 108 5.32 5.26 6.76
C GLU A 108 6.33 5.93 7.71
N LYS A 109 7.40 5.23 8.09
CA LYS A 109 8.44 5.74 9.00
C LYS A 109 9.56 6.50 8.30
N LYS A 110 9.64 6.43 6.99
CA LYS A 110 10.68 7.11 6.25
C LYS A 110 10.41 8.61 6.14
N GLY A 111 11.36 9.40 6.63
CA GLY A 111 11.56 10.77 6.17
C GLY A 111 11.95 10.77 4.68
N THR A 112 12.24 11.93 4.14
CA THR A 112 12.52 12.24 2.73
C THR A 112 13.71 11.49 2.08
N GLU A 113 14.28 10.48 2.70
CA GLU A 113 15.42 9.73 2.15
C GLU A 113 14.96 8.65 1.16
N ASP A 114 15.43 8.79 -0.07
CA ASP A 114 15.14 7.94 -1.22
C ASP A 114 16.04 6.68 -1.27
N THR A 115 16.43 6.16 -0.09
CA THR A 115 17.26 4.95 0.04
C THR A 115 16.40 3.72 0.32
N PRO A 116 16.71 2.54 -0.26
CA PRO A 116 16.02 1.30 0.06
C PRO A 116 16.07 0.96 1.56
N ASN A 117 15.00 0.39 2.08
CA ASN A 117 14.96 -0.16 3.42
C ASN A 117 15.66 -1.52 3.44
N VAL A 118 16.37 -1.80 4.52
CA VAL A 118 17.03 -3.09 4.75
C VAL A 118 16.60 -3.63 6.10
N LEU A 119 16.12 -4.88 6.13
CA LEU A 119 15.78 -5.61 7.34
C LEU A 119 16.57 -6.91 7.36
N ILE A 120 17.34 -7.14 8.42
CA ILE A 120 18.25 -8.30 8.53
C ILE A 120 17.85 -9.18 9.71
N GLY A 121 17.56 -10.45 9.42
CA GLY A 121 17.34 -11.44 10.46
C GLY A 121 16.22 -11.04 11.43
N ARG A 122 16.56 -10.81 12.69
CA ARG A 122 15.60 -10.48 13.76
C ARG A 122 14.97 -9.09 13.67
N GLU A 123 15.40 -8.26 12.75
CA GLU A 123 14.75 -6.97 12.46
C GLU A 123 13.43 -7.17 11.73
N ASN A 124 13.24 -8.34 11.09
CA ASN A 124 11.99 -8.71 10.48
C ASN A 124 10.88 -8.91 11.52
N LEU A 125 9.69 -8.41 11.21
CA LEU A 125 8.53 -8.46 12.10
C LEU A 125 8.03 -9.88 12.38
N PHE A 126 8.18 -10.75 11.38
CA PHE A 126 7.64 -12.10 11.40
C PHE A 126 8.76 -13.11 11.66
N ARG A 127 8.43 -14.11 12.49
CA ARG A 127 9.36 -15.17 12.88
C ARG A 127 9.86 -15.97 11.67
N GLU A 128 9.02 -16.18 10.70
CA GLU A 128 9.30 -16.92 9.47
C GLU A 128 10.40 -16.27 8.64
N LEU A 129 10.59 -14.96 8.79
CA LEU A 129 11.61 -14.17 8.07
C LEU A 129 12.90 -13.95 8.88
N GLN A 130 13.02 -14.50 10.09
CA GLN A 130 14.20 -14.24 10.96
C GLN A 130 15.52 -14.81 10.43
N ASN A 131 15.48 -15.78 9.52
CA ASN A 131 16.66 -16.29 8.84
C ASN A 131 16.92 -15.62 7.48
N SER A 132 16.10 -14.62 7.13
CA SER A 132 16.16 -13.91 5.87
C SER A 132 16.54 -12.44 6.04
N SER A 133 16.96 -11.83 4.95
CA SER A 133 17.05 -10.39 4.80
C SER A 133 16.14 -9.91 3.70
N MET A 134 15.59 -8.72 3.91
CA MET A 134 14.75 -8.03 2.94
C MET A 134 15.37 -6.69 2.61
N ILE A 135 15.48 -6.39 1.32
CA ILE A 135 15.86 -5.06 0.80
C ILE A 135 14.70 -4.60 -0.07
N PHE A 136 14.10 -3.44 0.22
CA PHE A 136 12.97 -2.97 -0.54
C PHE A 136 12.94 -1.45 -0.66
N GLY A 137 12.45 -0.96 -1.78
CA GLY A 137 12.33 0.46 -2.10
C GLY A 137 10.99 0.75 -2.77
N GLU A 138 10.53 1.98 -2.64
CA GLU A 138 9.30 2.45 -3.26
C GLU A 138 9.57 2.99 -4.66
N TYR A 139 8.64 2.76 -5.57
CA TYR A 139 8.60 3.44 -6.85
C TYR A 139 7.41 4.41 -6.89
N LYS A 140 7.58 5.49 -7.65
CA LYS A 140 6.60 6.57 -7.75
C LYS A 140 6.03 6.66 -9.15
N VAL A 141 4.75 6.97 -9.24
CA VAL A 141 4.06 7.21 -10.51
C VAL A 141 3.36 8.55 -10.44
N GLY A 142 3.71 9.48 -11.36
CA GLY A 142 3.20 10.84 -11.31
C GLY A 142 3.55 11.59 -10.01
N GLY A 143 4.71 11.28 -9.41
CA GLY A 143 5.16 11.87 -8.15
C GLY A 143 4.50 11.34 -6.88
N ARG A 144 3.68 10.27 -6.99
CA ARG A 144 3.02 9.62 -5.84
C ARG A 144 3.61 8.24 -5.61
N ASP A 145 3.75 7.84 -4.35
CA ASP A 145 4.16 6.49 -3.99
C ASP A 145 3.11 5.49 -4.47
N SER A 146 3.52 4.55 -5.32
CA SER A 146 2.60 3.69 -6.07
C SER A 146 2.81 2.22 -5.80
N GLY A 147 4.01 1.82 -5.37
CA GLY A 147 4.28 0.45 -4.99
C GLY A 147 5.68 0.25 -4.48
N THR A 148 5.98 -0.99 -4.12
CA THR A 148 7.25 -1.40 -3.52
C THR A 148 7.88 -2.53 -4.34
N ILE A 149 9.17 -2.44 -4.59
CA ILE A 149 9.98 -3.52 -5.17
C ILE A 149 10.97 -3.98 -4.11
N GLY A 150 11.13 -5.28 -3.95
CA GLY A 150 12.02 -5.82 -2.95
C GLY A 150 12.70 -7.13 -3.35
N ILE A 151 13.72 -7.47 -2.58
CA ILE A 151 14.50 -8.70 -2.69
C ILE A 151 14.45 -9.37 -1.32
N ILE A 152 14.18 -10.67 -1.30
CA ILE A 152 14.27 -11.52 -0.10
C ILE A 152 15.35 -12.55 -0.34
N GLY A 153 16.22 -12.74 0.64
CA GLY A 153 17.29 -13.72 0.56
C GLY A 153 17.88 -14.07 1.94
N PRO A 154 18.96 -14.85 1.99
CA PRO A 154 19.64 -15.17 3.25
C PRO A 154 20.25 -13.91 3.88
N THR A 155 20.57 -13.97 5.18
CA THR A 155 21.16 -12.83 5.91
C THR A 155 22.53 -12.38 5.38
N ARG A 156 23.20 -13.19 4.57
CA ARG A 156 24.50 -12.92 3.94
C ARG A 156 24.42 -12.38 2.51
N LEU A 157 23.38 -11.61 2.20
CA LEU A 157 23.28 -10.93 0.89
C LEU A 157 24.43 -9.95 0.66
N ASP A 158 24.80 -9.77 -0.61
CA ASP A 158 25.74 -8.69 -1.00
C ASP A 158 25.00 -7.35 -1.04
N TYR A 159 24.88 -6.73 0.14
CA TYR A 159 24.16 -5.46 0.33
C TYR A 159 24.82 -4.33 -0.47
N SER A 160 26.14 -4.34 -0.58
CA SER A 160 26.90 -3.30 -1.28
C SER A 160 26.52 -3.20 -2.76
N ARG A 161 26.18 -4.34 -3.36
CA ARG A 161 25.72 -4.45 -4.74
C ARG A 161 24.22 -4.30 -4.87
N LEU A 162 23.45 -4.93 -3.98
CA LEU A 162 22.00 -5.03 -4.11
C LEU A 162 21.27 -3.73 -3.80
N ILE A 163 21.73 -2.96 -2.81
CA ILE A 163 21.09 -1.68 -2.46
C ILE A 163 21.13 -0.69 -3.62
N PRO A 164 22.28 -0.39 -4.24
CA PRO A 164 22.33 0.52 -5.39
C PRO A 164 21.56 -0.04 -6.61
N SER A 165 21.60 -1.35 -6.82
CA SER A 165 20.88 -1.99 -7.94
C SER A 165 19.38 -1.87 -7.78
N LEU A 166 18.87 -2.06 -6.55
CA LEU A 166 17.44 -1.93 -6.27
C LEU A 166 16.99 -0.47 -6.39
N LYS A 167 17.79 0.48 -5.89
CA LYS A 167 17.52 1.91 -6.07
C LYS A 167 17.42 2.27 -7.56
N TYR A 168 18.38 1.84 -8.35
CA TYR A 168 18.37 2.06 -9.79
C TYR A 168 17.13 1.48 -10.47
N LEU A 169 16.72 0.27 -10.04
CA LEU A 169 15.51 -0.38 -10.55
C LEU A 169 14.25 0.40 -10.20
N THR A 170 14.09 0.85 -8.95
CA THR A 170 12.92 1.66 -8.53
C THR A 170 12.86 2.98 -9.29
N ASP A 171 14.01 3.62 -9.55
CA ASP A 171 14.10 4.86 -10.33
C ASP A 171 13.69 4.66 -11.81
N ILE A 172 14.09 3.53 -12.41
CA ILE A 172 13.70 3.18 -13.79
C ILE A 172 12.20 2.91 -13.86
N VAL A 173 11.68 2.08 -12.97
CA VAL A 173 10.25 1.73 -12.94
C VAL A 173 9.41 2.99 -12.73
N SER A 174 9.82 3.88 -11.83
CA SER A 174 9.15 5.16 -11.60
C SER A 174 9.07 6.00 -12.88
N ARG A 175 10.16 6.09 -13.64
CA ARG A 175 10.20 6.85 -14.89
C ARG A 175 9.31 6.25 -15.98
N ILE A 176 9.41 4.93 -16.18
CA ILE A 176 8.64 4.23 -17.21
C ILE A 176 7.14 4.35 -16.94
N LEU A 177 6.71 4.11 -15.70
CA LEU A 177 5.30 4.15 -15.33
C LEU A 177 4.74 5.58 -15.33
N SER A 178 5.53 6.58 -14.92
CA SER A 178 5.10 7.99 -14.98
C SER A 178 4.90 8.46 -16.42
N HIS A 179 5.77 8.04 -17.34
CA HIS A 179 5.64 8.43 -18.76
C HIS A 179 4.39 7.86 -19.42
N ASN A 180 3.98 6.65 -19.05
CA ASN A 180 2.79 6.01 -19.60
C ASN A 180 1.45 6.59 -19.10
N ILE A 181 1.46 7.48 -18.12
CA ILE A 181 0.24 8.13 -17.59
C ILE A 181 0.02 9.51 -18.23
N ASP A 182 1.10 10.12 -18.73
CA ASP A 182 1.04 11.45 -19.36
C ASP A 182 0.68 11.38 -20.86
N ASP A 183 0.58 10.18 -21.43
CA ASP A 183 0.06 9.91 -22.80
C ASP A 183 -1.41 9.46 -22.75
#